data_ead6994fa88c0f7ff7359971732c6609
#
_entry.id   ead6994fa88c0f7ff7359971732c6609
#
_cell.length_a   1.000
_cell.length_b   1.000
_cell.length_c   1.000
_cell.angle_alpha   90.00
_cell.angle_beta   90.00
_cell.angle_gamma   90.00
#
_symmetry.space_group_name_H-M   'P 1'
#
loop_
_entity.id
_entity.type
_entity.pdbx_description
1 polymer ?
#
loop_
_entity_poly.entity_id
_entity_poly.type
_entity_poly.pdbx_seq_one_letter_code
_entity_poly.pdbx_strand_id
1 'polypeptide(L)'
;LYHEVDVPCDAEAAWQHVIDPSWLGDDGELDIVVSGEGWVSEDGETKYLVVEEVDDERHLSFRWASFVGAPSRVDIDLEPTLEGTRISITESPLEARATASLVTR
;
A
#
# COMPACT_ATOMS: atom_id res chain seq x y z
N LEU A 1 -11.91 -2.68 -0.40
CA LEU A 1 -11.88 -1.23 -0.64
C LEU A 1 -10.99 -0.90 -1.83
N TYR A 2 -11.50 -0.13 -2.76
CA TYR A 2 -10.80 0.18 -4.00
C TYR A 2 -10.87 1.68 -4.29
N HIS A 3 -9.75 2.28 -4.63
CA HIS A 3 -9.66 3.66 -5.07
C HIS A 3 -8.83 3.74 -6.34
N GLU A 4 -9.22 4.66 -7.22
CA GLU A 4 -8.50 4.92 -8.45
C GLU A 4 -8.39 6.42 -8.65
N VAL A 5 -7.20 6.90 -8.97
CA VAL A 5 -6.96 8.32 -9.22
C VAL A 5 -6.05 8.49 -10.42
N ASP A 6 -6.35 9.48 -11.26
CA ASP A 6 -5.51 9.86 -12.39
C ASP A 6 -4.70 11.11 -12.01
N VAL A 7 -3.38 11.04 -12.19
CA VAL A 7 -2.49 12.15 -11.88
C VAL A 7 -1.81 12.63 -13.16
N PRO A 8 -1.58 13.96 -13.33
CA PRO A 8 -1.04 14.51 -14.55
C PRO A 8 0.50 14.48 -14.59
N CYS A 9 1.10 13.41 -14.13
CA CYS A 9 2.55 13.24 -14.14
C CYS A 9 2.89 11.83 -14.61
N ASP A 10 4.12 11.61 -15.05
CA ASP A 10 4.56 10.31 -15.52
C ASP A 10 4.71 9.29 -14.36
N ALA A 11 4.95 8.04 -14.72
CA ALA A 11 5.05 6.97 -13.73
C ALA A 11 6.19 7.19 -12.73
N GLU A 12 7.30 7.77 -13.16
CA GLU A 12 8.42 8.07 -12.28
C GLU A 12 8.01 9.06 -11.18
N ALA A 13 7.38 10.18 -11.57
CA ALA A 13 6.93 11.18 -10.62
C ALA A 13 5.81 10.64 -9.71
N ALA A 14 4.87 9.88 -10.28
CA ALA A 14 3.80 9.24 -9.51
C ALA A 14 4.38 8.26 -8.47
N TRP A 15 5.39 7.49 -8.87
CA TRP A 15 6.06 6.53 -7.99
C TRP A 15 6.69 7.21 -6.77
N GLN A 16 7.29 8.40 -6.95
CA GLN A 16 7.88 9.14 -5.84
C GLN A 16 6.83 9.52 -4.78
N HIS A 17 5.60 9.77 -5.18
CA HIS A 17 4.50 9.99 -4.24
C HIS A 17 4.06 8.70 -3.55
N VAL A 18 4.00 7.60 -4.30
CA VAL A 18 3.54 6.31 -3.78
C VAL A 18 4.48 5.77 -2.70
N ILE A 19 5.78 5.90 -2.91
CA ILE A 19 6.78 5.37 -1.95
C ILE A 19 7.03 6.31 -0.76
N ASP A 20 6.48 7.51 -0.78
CA ASP A 20 6.58 8.44 0.34
C ASP A 20 5.46 8.14 1.33
N PRO A 21 5.75 7.72 2.56
CA PRO A 21 4.70 7.36 3.52
C PRO A 21 3.85 8.53 4.00
N SER A 22 4.21 9.76 3.67
CA SER A 22 3.47 10.95 4.13
C SER A 22 2.02 11.00 3.63
N TRP A 23 1.69 10.32 2.55
CA TRP A 23 0.30 10.28 2.06
C TRP A 23 -0.57 9.27 2.83
N LEU A 24 0.05 8.38 3.60
CA LEU A 24 -0.66 7.36 4.38
C LEU A 24 -1.04 7.84 5.77
N GLY A 25 -0.39 8.89 6.27
CA GLY A 25 -0.65 9.41 7.60
C GLY A 25 0.16 10.67 7.89
N ASP A 26 0.12 11.10 9.16
CA ASP A 26 0.78 12.34 9.59
C ASP A 26 2.30 12.23 9.62
N ASP A 27 2.82 11.05 9.91
CA ASP A 27 4.25 10.77 10.02
C ASP A 27 4.50 9.30 9.73
N GLY A 28 5.70 8.97 9.27
CA GLY A 28 6.04 7.59 8.99
C GLY A 28 7.38 7.39 8.33
N GLU A 29 7.80 6.13 8.28
CA GLU A 29 9.00 5.68 7.59
C GLU A 29 8.69 4.33 6.94
N LEU A 30 9.25 4.08 5.78
CA LEU A 30 9.05 2.81 5.08
C LEU A 30 10.25 2.51 4.21
N ASP A 31 10.81 1.31 4.39
CA ASP A 31 11.90 0.81 3.56
C ASP A 31 11.30 0.07 2.36
N ILE A 32 11.41 0.64 1.18
CA ILE A 32 10.76 0.15 -0.05
C ILE A 32 11.63 -0.93 -0.71
N VAL A 33 11.72 -2.06 -0.04
CA VAL A 33 12.32 -3.29 -0.57
C VAL A 33 11.49 -4.47 -0.08
N VAL A 34 11.55 -5.59 -0.76
CA VAL A 34 10.83 -6.80 -0.32
C VAL A 34 11.27 -7.15 1.10
N SER A 35 10.29 -7.40 1.95
CA SER A 35 10.46 -7.60 3.40
C SER A 35 10.92 -6.38 4.17
N GLY A 36 10.97 -5.21 3.54
CA GLY A 36 11.25 -3.95 4.21
C GLY A 36 10.15 -3.62 5.20
N GLU A 37 10.53 -3.01 6.32
CA GLU A 37 9.60 -2.69 7.39
C GLU A 37 9.42 -1.19 7.52
N GLY A 38 8.27 -0.79 8.06
CA GLY A 38 7.99 0.61 8.30
C GLY A 38 6.85 0.82 9.27
N TRP A 39 6.51 2.08 9.47
CA TRP A 39 5.40 2.47 10.31
C TRP A 39 4.80 3.77 9.79
N VAL A 40 3.51 3.96 10.06
CA VAL A 40 2.78 5.20 9.75
C VAL A 40 1.93 5.55 10.95
N SER A 41 1.95 6.81 11.34
CA SER A 41 1.13 7.33 12.45
C SER A 41 0.11 8.32 11.92
N GLU A 42 -1.16 8.13 12.29
CA GLU A 42 -2.26 9.01 11.94
C GLU A 42 -3.23 9.10 13.11
N ASP A 43 -3.58 10.31 13.51
CA ASP A 43 -4.52 10.57 14.62
C ASP A 43 -4.17 9.81 15.90
N GLY A 44 -2.88 9.70 16.20
CA GLY A 44 -2.41 9.02 17.40
C GLY A 44 -2.38 7.49 17.30
N GLU A 45 -2.80 6.93 16.17
CA GLU A 45 -2.74 5.50 15.92
C GLU A 45 -1.54 5.17 15.03
N THR A 46 -0.78 4.16 15.39
CA THR A 46 0.37 3.72 14.61
C THR A 46 0.09 2.38 13.95
N LYS A 47 0.34 2.30 12.65
CA LYS A 47 0.28 1.06 11.89
C LYS A 47 1.68 0.65 11.48
N TYR A 48 1.96 -0.64 11.57
CA TYR A 48 3.23 -1.21 11.16
C TYR A 48 3.06 -1.90 9.83
N LEU A 49 4.06 -1.72 8.95
CA LEU A 49 4.00 -2.18 7.57
C LEU A 49 5.15 -3.13 7.27
N VAL A 50 4.87 -4.13 6.42
CA VAL A 50 5.90 -4.99 5.84
C VAL A 50 5.65 -5.03 4.34
N VAL A 51 6.65 -4.65 3.55
CA VAL A 51 6.56 -4.66 2.09
C VAL A 51 6.64 -6.10 1.58
N GLU A 52 5.71 -6.48 0.73
CA GLU A 52 5.65 -7.82 0.14
C GLU A 52 6.16 -7.86 -1.29
N GLU A 53 5.78 -6.87 -2.11
CA GLU A 53 6.16 -6.83 -3.52
C GLU A 53 6.54 -5.41 -3.91
N VAL A 54 7.60 -5.28 -4.71
CA VAL A 54 8.03 -4.01 -5.27
C VAL A 54 8.39 -4.23 -6.73
N ASP A 55 7.73 -3.51 -7.62
CA ASP A 55 8.08 -3.43 -9.04
C ASP A 55 8.12 -1.93 -9.37
N ASP A 56 9.31 -1.39 -9.49
CA ASP A 56 9.53 0.05 -9.62
C ASP A 56 8.64 0.69 -10.68
N GLU A 57 7.95 1.77 -10.28
CA GLU A 57 7.06 2.56 -11.12
C GLU A 57 5.80 1.82 -11.61
N ARG A 58 5.54 0.61 -11.10
CA ARG A 58 4.42 -0.22 -11.52
C ARG A 58 3.55 -0.73 -10.39
N HIS A 59 4.18 -1.29 -9.36
CA HIS A 59 3.44 -2.00 -8.32
C HIS A 59 4.14 -1.97 -6.98
N LEU A 60 3.37 -1.77 -5.93
CA LEU A 60 3.82 -1.88 -4.56
C LEU A 60 2.73 -2.60 -3.77
N SER A 61 3.08 -3.63 -3.01
CA SER A 61 2.15 -4.20 -2.06
C SER A 61 2.78 -4.34 -0.69
N PHE A 62 1.97 -4.13 0.34
CA PHE A 62 2.41 -4.25 1.72
C PHE A 62 1.26 -4.74 2.60
N ARG A 63 1.62 -5.34 3.72
CA ARG A 63 0.68 -5.65 4.79
C ARG A 63 0.85 -4.62 5.88
N TRP A 64 -0.23 -4.20 6.48
CA TRP A 64 -0.17 -3.30 7.62
C TRP A 64 -1.20 -3.67 8.68
N ALA A 65 -0.90 -3.31 9.92
CA ALA A 65 -1.79 -3.53 11.05
C ALA A 65 -1.48 -2.56 12.17
N SER A 66 -2.52 -2.19 12.92
CA SER A 66 -2.36 -1.52 14.21
C SER A 66 -2.52 -2.56 15.32
N PHE A 67 -2.25 -2.16 16.56
CA PHE A 67 -2.44 -3.05 17.71
C PHE A 67 -3.90 -3.45 17.93
N VAL A 68 -4.83 -2.61 17.51
CA VAL A 68 -6.26 -2.80 17.78
C VAL A 68 -7.06 -3.19 16.55
N GLY A 69 -6.49 -3.05 15.37
CA GLY A 69 -7.18 -3.32 14.12
C GLY A 69 -6.76 -4.65 13.49
N ALA A 70 -7.65 -5.23 12.69
CA ALA A 70 -7.31 -6.41 11.92
C ALA A 70 -6.28 -6.05 10.83
N PRO A 71 -5.34 -6.95 10.52
CA PRO A 71 -4.38 -6.70 9.46
C PRO A 71 -5.04 -6.70 8.09
N SER A 72 -4.50 -5.90 7.18
CA SER A 72 -4.93 -5.88 5.79
C SER A 72 -3.73 -5.80 4.86
N ARG A 73 -4.00 -6.12 3.59
CA ARG A 73 -3.04 -5.99 2.52
C ARG A 73 -3.44 -4.83 1.63
N VAL A 74 -2.48 -4.01 1.25
CA VAL A 74 -2.67 -2.91 0.31
C VAL A 74 -1.87 -3.21 -0.95
N ASP A 75 -2.55 -3.14 -2.10
CA ASP A 75 -1.94 -3.29 -3.41
C ASP A 75 -2.08 -1.97 -4.15
N ILE A 76 -0.98 -1.45 -4.67
CA ILE A 76 -0.94 -0.19 -5.40
C ILE A 76 -0.37 -0.46 -6.78
N ASP A 77 -1.14 -0.15 -7.82
CA ASP A 77 -0.75 -0.36 -9.21
C ASP A 77 -0.71 0.97 -9.96
N LEU A 78 0.34 1.16 -10.76
CA LEU A 78 0.51 2.34 -11.61
C LEU A 78 0.41 1.91 -13.07
N GLU A 79 -0.43 2.64 -13.82
CA GLU A 79 -0.63 2.37 -15.24
C GLU A 79 -0.49 3.69 -16.01
N PRO A 80 0.39 3.74 -17.03
CA PRO A 80 0.51 4.93 -17.87
C PRO A 80 -0.79 5.22 -18.61
N THR A 81 -1.16 6.50 -18.69
CA THR A 81 -2.29 6.96 -19.47
C THR A 81 -1.80 8.03 -20.47
N LEU A 82 -2.67 8.47 -21.37
CA LEU A 82 -2.32 9.52 -22.33
C LEU A 82 -1.93 10.85 -21.67
N GLU A 83 -2.51 11.12 -20.50
CA GLU A 83 -2.32 12.38 -19.78
C GLU A 83 -1.41 12.29 -18.57
N GLY A 84 -0.99 11.08 -18.19
CA GLY A 84 -0.18 10.90 -16.99
C GLY A 84 -0.17 9.46 -16.51
N THR A 85 -0.57 9.25 -15.27
CA THR A 85 -0.56 7.93 -14.65
C THR A 85 -1.85 7.68 -13.88
N ARG A 86 -2.38 6.47 -14.00
CA ARG A 86 -3.50 5.99 -13.19
C ARG A 86 -2.94 5.19 -12.03
N ILE A 87 -3.33 5.58 -10.82
CA ILE A 87 -2.94 4.89 -9.60
C ILE A 87 -4.17 4.17 -9.04
N SER A 88 -4.08 2.86 -8.91
CA SER A 88 -5.15 2.02 -8.37
C SER A 88 -4.71 1.46 -7.02
N ILE A 89 -5.54 1.63 -6.00
CA ILE A 89 -5.25 1.20 -4.63
C ILE A 89 -6.35 0.25 -4.18
N THR A 90 -5.96 -0.97 -3.80
CA THR A 90 -6.88 -1.98 -3.29
C THR A 90 -6.46 -2.39 -1.90
N GLU A 91 -7.38 -2.34 -0.95
CA GLU A 91 -7.16 -2.85 0.40
C GLU A 91 -8.05 -4.03 0.67
N SER A 92 -7.48 -5.13 1.17
CA SER A 92 -8.18 -6.39 1.43
C SER A 92 -7.84 -6.91 2.83
N PRO A 93 -8.84 -7.37 3.60
CA PRO A 93 -8.58 -7.96 4.92
C PRO A 93 -7.81 -9.28 4.80
N LEU A 94 -6.69 -9.40 5.50
CA LEU A 94 -5.93 -10.65 5.57
C LEU A 94 -6.67 -11.71 6.36
N GLU A 95 -7.39 -11.29 7.40
CA GLU A 95 -8.15 -12.19 8.26
C GLU A 95 -9.17 -13.01 7.49
N ALA A 96 -9.92 -12.38 6.56
CA ALA A 96 -10.88 -13.07 5.73
C ALA A 96 -10.20 -14.13 4.84
N ARG A 97 -9.03 -13.83 4.32
CA ARG A 97 -8.24 -14.76 3.51
C ARG A 97 -7.75 -15.95 4.33
N ALA A 98 -7.24 -15.68 5.53
CA ALA A 98 -6.78 -16.73 6.43
C ALA A 98 -7.92 -17.66 6.84
N THR A 99 -9.09 -17.11 7.14
CA THR A 99 -10.29 -17.88 7.48
C THR A 99 -10.71 -18.79 6.33
N ALA A 100 -10.70 -18.28 5.11
CA ALA A 100 -11.03 -19.07 3.93
C ALA A 100 -10.05 -20.24 3.75
N SER A 101 -8.77 -20.01 3.97
CA SER A 101 -7.74 -21.06 3.90
C SER A 101 -7.98 -22.16 4.94
N LEU A 102 -8.37 -21.81 6.13
CA LEU A 102 -8.69 -22.79 7.16
C LEU A 102 -9.90 -23.63 6.82
N VAL A 103 -10.91 -23.03 6.22
CA VAL A 103 -12.14 -23.73 5.84
C VAL A 103 -11.91 -24.74 4.72
N THR A 104 -10.97 -24.48 3.82
CA THR A 104 -10.70 -25.36 2.68
C THR A 104 -9.84 -26.57 3.04
N ARG A 105 -9.41 -26.66 4.23
CA ARG A 105 -8.70 -27.85 4.71
C ARG A 105 -9.69 -28.95 5.10
#